data_bcf51c0dbe5b255b2307ee2444b2bbae
#
_entry.id   bcf51c0dbe5b255b2307ee2444b2bbae
#
_cell.length_a   1.000
_cell.length_b   1.000
_cell.length_c   1.000
_cell.angle_alpha   90.00
_cell.angle_beta   90.00
_cell.angle_gamma   90.00
#
_symmetry.space_group_name_H-M   'P 1'
#
loop_
_entity.id
_entity.type
_entity.pdbx_description
1 polymer ?
#
loop_
_entity_poly.entity_id
_entity_poly.type
_entity_poly.pdbx_seq_one_letter_code
_entity_poly.pdbx_strand_id
1 'polypeptide(L)'
;MALFPQSFLDDLKAQTDIVSVIGDVVPLKKAGATWKGLCPFHQEKTPSFNVNKDKGFFKCFGCGAGGDVVKFVELQQKLAFPEAVRYLAHRAGIQVPESQGGPEDRALAAEREALIKLHEEAAAFFREQLASPAGARARRELESRALTAETIATFGYGYAPAAGRETLNARWTTEKVPVALQIKTGLVVSRDDGRIADRFRNRLMIPILRDSGAVVAFGGRALDEGQVPKYLNSPETPIYTKGRTLYGLDVTKGAIRKHNYSVLVEGYFDLAQVWQAGVQPVVASCGTALTSAQARTLKRFTSKVVLSFDPDQAGQGAAARSSELLVAEGFQVNVALLPEGTDPDTLIRREGGRAYVERLTGSRSYLDFLLDRAATRLNVSRPDSRKTFLDEMLKIAATIPDAAARDSFADRLAHKARITETVIRDEIRKAAAQRRPEAPALAVQPTVRLRPDEAGLLWALARRPVEGLAAVGQLDAMDLEGLVSGPILSLAGSLVDVPPEGLPDLLRERLSEGERALFERAARPDAPVAEAADCVVAIKRDRVKRDLAAVQEEIDRVAAESAGHASIDALWAKKKALLSALDTN
;
A
#
# COMPACT_ATOMS: atom_id res chain seq x y z
N MET A 1 -4.30 18.58 21.13
CA MET A 1 -3.18 19.24 20.43
C MET A 1 -1.99 18.31 20.44
N ALA A 2 -1.64 17.72 19.33
CA ALA A 2 -0.45 16.87 19.23
C ALA A 2 0.77 17.77 19.03
N LEU A 3 1.54 18.03 20.07
CA LEU A 3 2.77 18.84 20.03
C LEU A 3 3.90 18.19 19.20
N PHE A 4 3.74 16.92 18.81
CA PHE A 4 4.71 16.15 18.05
C PHE A 4 4.01 15.36 16.95
N PRO A 5 4.62 15.18 15.76
CA PRO A 5 4.10 14.31 14.72
C PRO A 5 3.92 12.89 15.24
N GLN A 6 2.82 12.22 14.89
CA GLN A 6 2.57 10.85 15.34
C GLN A 6 3.67 9.88 14.87
N SER A 7 4.21 10.09 13.66
CA SER A 7 5.35 9.33 13.15
C SER A 7 6.59 9.44 14.05
N PHE A 8 6.88 10.65 14.53
CA PHE A 8 7.99 10.86 15.47
C PHE A 8 7.75 10.15 16.80
N LEU A 9 6.52 10.20 17.33
CA LEU A 9 6.18 9.49 18.57
C LEU A 9 6.27 7.97 18.40
N ASP A 10 5.88 7.46 17.26
CA ASP A 10 5.97 6.04 16.94
C ASP A 10 7.44 5.59 16.77
N ASP A 11 8.26 6.39 16.09
CA ASP A 11 9.70 6.15 15.94
C ASP A 11 10.43 6.23 17.29
N LEU A 12 10.12 7.22 18.11
CA LEU A 12 10.66 7.37 19.46
C LEU A 12 10.36 6.15 20.32
N LYS A 13 9.10 5.68 20.32
CA LYS A 13 8.69 4.49 21.05
C LYS A 13 9.34 3.22 20.52
N ALA A 14 9.52 3.11 19.22
CA ALA A 14 10.16 1.95 18.59
C ALA A 14 11.66 1.87 18.89
N GLN A 15 12.34 3.01 18.99
CA GLN A 15 13.78 3.10 19.28
C GLN A 15 14.09 3.12 20.78
N THR A 16 13.08 3.30 21.65
CA THR A 16 13.27 3.35 23.10
C THR A 16 12.94 1.99 23.73
N ASP A 17 13.94 1.32 24.28
CA ASP A 17 13.72 0.08 25.04
C ASP A 17 13.07 0.38 26.40
N ILE A 18 11.77 0.08 26.52
CA ILE A 18 10.99 0.30 27.72
C ILE A 18 11.59 -0.42 28.95
N VAL A 19 12.20 -1.60 28.77
CA VAL A 19 12.84 -2.35 29.88
C VAL A 19 14.08 -1.62 30.38
N SER A 20 14.87 -1.05 29.45
CA SER A 20 16.04 -0.23 29.81
C SER A 20 15.64 1.02 30.58
N VAL A 21 14.62 1.76 30.09
CA VAL A 21 14.17 3.01 30.75
C VAL A 21 13.59 2.74 32.14
N ILE A 22 12.80 1.69 32.29
CA ILE A 22 12.20 1.32 33.57
C ILE A 22 13.25 0.71 34.51
N GLY A 23 14.18 -0.05 33.96
CA GLY A 23 15.25 -0.71 34.71
C GLY A 23 16.20 0.23 35.43
N ASP A 24 16.32 1.49 35.01
CA ASP A 24 17.09 2.52 35.73
C ASP A 24 16.49 2.88 37.10
N VAL A 25 15.19 2.65 37.25
CA VAL A 25 14.45 3.07 38.45
C VAL A 25 13.92 1.87 39.24
N VAL A 26 13.56 0.81 38.54
CA VAL A 26 12.93 -0.40 39.08
C VAL A 26 13.80 -1.62 38.82
N PRO A 27 14.30 -2.32 39.86
CA PRO A 27 14.98 -3.60 39.67
C PRO A 27 14.04 -4.62 39.02
N LEU A 28 14.22 -4.87 37.71
CA LEU A 28 13.39 -5.78 36.95
C LEU A 28 14.03 -7.18 36.87
N LYS A 29 13.22 -8.21 37.15
CA LYS A 29 13.61 -9.62 36.95
C LYS A 29 12.81 -10.21 35.81
N LYS A 30 13.50 -10.92 34.87
CA LYS A 30 12.84 -11.59 33.77
C LYS A 30 11.94 -12.72 34.24
N ALA A 31 10.69 -12.74 33.79
CA ALA A 31 9.68 -13.73 34.15
C ALA A 31 8.94 -14.19 32.87
N GLY A 32 9.49 -15.18 32.18
CA GLY A 32 9.00 -15.63 30.88
C GLY A 32 9.14 -14.54 29.81
N ALA A 33 8.03 -14.21 29.17
CA ALA A 33 7.95 -13.15 28.12
C ALA A 33 7.85 -11.72 28.67
N THR A 34 7.81 -11.56 30.01
CA THR A 34 7.67 -10.26 30.69
C THR A 34 8.78 -10.05 31.72
N TRP A 35 8.89 -8.81 32.20
CA TRP A 35 9.76 -8.44 33.31
C TRP A 35 8.91 -8.00 34.49
N LYS A 36 9.29 -8.37 35.69
CA LYS A 36 8.57 -8.06 36.93
C LYS A 36 9.44 -7.30 37.91
N GLY A 37 8.84 -6.37 38.66
CA GLY A 37 9.47 -5.61 39.73
C GLY A 37 8.46 -5.10 40.74
N LEU A 38 8.95 -4.40 41.77
CA LEU A 38 8.08 -3.65 42.67
C LEU A 38 7.64 -2.35 42.00
N CYS A 39 6.40 -1.97 42.18
CA CYS A 39 5.84 -0.79 41.54
C CYS A 39 6.46 0.51 42.10
N PRO A 40 6.93 1.44 41.26
CA PRO A 40 7.47 2.72 41.71
C PRO A 40 6.38 3.73 42.09
N PHE A 41 5.11 3.41 41.84
CA PHE A 41 3.98 4.34 41.99
C PHE A 41 3.14 4.06 43.25
N HIS A 42 3.33 2.92 43.93
CA HIS A 42 2.71 2.60 45.19
C HIS A 42 3.60 1.64 46.01
N GLN A 43 3.41 1.59 47.30
CA GLN A 43 4.17 0.70 48.18
C GLN A 43 3.60 -0.73 48.13
N GLU A 44 4.46 -1.70 47.82
CA GLU A 44 4.11 -3.12 47.82
C GLU A 44 5.31 -3.98 48.25
N LYS A 45 5.01 -5.17 48.80
CA LYS A 45 6.03 -6.16 49.19
C LYS A 45 6.22 -7.28 48.18
N THR A 46 5.22 -7.50 47.31
CA THR A 46 5.22 -8.54 46.27
C THR A 46 5.18 -7.89 44.90
N PRO A 47 6.05 -8.31 43.95
CA PRO A 47 6.12 -7.69 42.64
C PRO A 47 4.81 -7.82 41.85
N SER A 48 4.08 -6.72 41.65
CA SER A 48 2.88 -6.65 40.83
C SER A 48 3.07 -5.81 39.55
N PHE A 49 4.23 -5.16 39.39
CA PHE A 49 4.58 -4.34 38.25
C PHE A 49 5.18 -5.19 37.14
N ASN A 50 4.52 -5.22 36.00
CA ASN A 50 4.91 -6.01 34.85
C ASN A 50 5.27 -5.11 33.66
N VAL A 51 6.36 -5.44 32.97
CA VAL A 51 6.81 -4.77 31.76
C VAL A 51 6.87 -5.78 30.62
N ASN A 52 6.23 -5.48 29.50
CA ASN A 52 6.28 -6.28 28.29
C ASN A 52 7.14 -5.55 27.25
N LYS A 53 8.35 -6.06 27.00
CA LYS A 53 9.29 -5.48 26.06
C LYS A 53 8.74 -5.48 24.64
N ASP A 54 8.21 -6.62 24.19
CA ASP A 54 7.78 -6.81 22.80
C ASP A 54 6.55 -5.95 22.45
N LYS A 55 5.70 -5.69 23.45
CA LYS A 55 4.50 -4.86 23.28
C LYS A 55 4.71 -3.40 23.67
N GLY A 56 5.87 -3.05 24.22
CA GLY A 56 6.23 -1.68 24.56
C GLY A 56 5.36 -1.05 25.67
N PHE A 57 4.83 -1.86 26.62
CA PHE A 57 3.98 -1.33 27.69
C PHE A 57 4.32 -1.91 29.07
N PHE A 58 3.94 -1.15 30.10
CA PHE A 58 3.93 -1.63 31.47
C PHE A 58 2.51 -1.65 32.05
N LYS A 59 2.29 -2.49 33.06
CA LYS A 59 1.05 -2.56 33.85
C LYS A 59 1.36 -3.00 35.27
N CYS A 60 0.91 -2.22 36.22
CA CYS A 60 0.86 -2.63 37.62
C CYS A 60 -0.51 -3.22 37.93
N PHE A 61 -0.54 -4.45 38.44
CA PHE A 61 -1.78 -5.11 38.85
C PHE A 61 -2.22 -4.74 40.27
N GLY A 62 -1.35 -4.06 41.05
CA GLY A 62 -1.69 -3.55 42.37
C GLY A 62 -2.44 -2.21 42.31
N CYS A 63 -1.85 -1.17 41.71
CA CYS A 63 -2.45 0.17 41.68
C CYS A 63 -3.14 0.53 40.36
N GLY A 64 -3.10 -0.35 39.35
CA GLY A 64 -3.72 -0.09 38.04
C GLY A 64 -2.92 0.80 37.11
N ALA A 65 -1.79 1.41 37.53
CA ALA A 65 -0.94 2.22 36.67
C ALA A 65 -0.47 1.43 35.45
N GLY A 66 -0.50 2.04 34.26
CA GLY A 66 -0.09 1.37 33.04
C GLY A 66 -0.02 2.35 31.86
N GLY A 67 0.72 1.96 30.82
CA GLY A 67 0.92 2.74 29.63
C GLY A 67 2.19 2.35 28.88
N ASP A 68 2.59 3.18 27.94
CA ASP A 68 3.85 3.04 27.20
C ASP A 68 5.02 3.70 27.94
N VAL A 69 6.20 3.73 27.29
CA VAL A 69 7.41 4.30 27.88
C VAL A 69 7.26 5.80 28.17
N VAL A 70 6.50 6.55 27.35
CA VAL A 70 6.25 7.98 27.58
C VAL A 70 5.42 8.15 28.85
N LYS A 71 4.34 7.35 28.99
CA LYS A 71 3.48 7.39 30.18
C LYS A 71 4.22 7.00 31.45
N PHE A 72 5.19 6.08 31.36
CA PHE A 72 6.04 5.75 32.49
C PHE A 72 6.85 6.95 32.96
N VAL A 73 7.51 7.68 32.03
CA VAL A 73 8.33 8.86 32.35
C VAL A 73 7.46 10.00 32.90
N GLU A 74 6.26 10.23 32.31
CA GLU A 74 5.31 11.21 32.84
C GLU A 74 5.00 10.95 34.34
N LEU A 75 4.67 9.69 34.65
CA LEU A 75 4.30 9.31 36.04
C LEU A 75 5.51 9.32 36.97
N GLN A 76 6.66 8.82 36.52
CA GLN A 76 7.86 8.66 37.35
C GLN A 76 8.54 9.98 37.67
N GLN A 77 8.65 10.86 36.65
CA GLN A 77 9.34 12.14 36.80
C GLN A 77 8.38 13.32 36.98
N LYS A 78 7.06 13.06 37.03
CA LYS A 78 6.00 14.08 37.14
C LYS A 78 6.11 15.14 36.07
N LEU A 79 6.49 14.74 34.85
CA LEU A 79 6.62 15.61 33.68
C LEU A 79 5.31 15.67 32.91
N ALA A 80 5.06 16.81 32.25
CA ALA A 80 4.03 16.87 31.24
C ALA A 80 4.44 16.07 29.99
N PHE A 81 3.47 15.59 29.20
CA PHE A 81 3.70 14.77 28.00
C PHE A 81 4.81 15.33 27.07
N PRO A 82 4.85 16.64 26.75
CA PRO A 82 5.89 17.18 25.87
C PRO A 82 7.31 17.09 26.45
N GLU A 83 7.41 17.21 27.76
CA GLU A 83 8.69 17.15 28.48
C GLU A 83 9.18 15.71 28.56
N ALA A 84 8.27 14.75 28.81
CA ALA A 84 8.58 13.33 28.82
C ALA A 84 9.06 12.85 27.43
N VAL A 85 8.43 13.33 26.34
CA VAL A 85 8.85 13.06 24.97
C VAL A 85 10.25 13.61 24.68
N ARG A 86 10.55 14.85 25.06
CA ARG A 86 11.89 15.45 24.90
C ARG A 86 12.95 14.71 25.72
N TYR A 87 12.62 14.34 26.93
CA TYR A 87 13.51 13.55 27.78
C TYR A 87 13.90 12.22 27.13
N LEU A 88 12.93 11.47 26.63
CA LEU A 88 13.16 10.19 25.96
C LEU A 88 13.94 10.36 24.64
N ALA A 89 13.62 11.38 23.86
CA ALA A 89 14.33 11.69 22.62
C ALA A 89 15.80 12.03 22.87
N HIS A 90 16.09 12.87 23.86
CA HIS A 90 17.45 13.19 24.27
C HIS A 90 18.21 11.94 24.72
N ARG A 91 17.57 11.09 25.53
CA ARG A 91 18.15 9.82 25.99
C ARG A 91 18.45 8.85 24.84
N ALA A 92 17.59 8.79 23.84
CA ALA A 92 17.75 7.93 22.66
C ALA A 92 18.68 8.51 21.59
N GLY A 93 19.20 9.74 21.78
CA GLY A 93 20.01 10.44 20.77
C GLY A 93 19.20 10.84 19.53
N ILE A 94 17.87 10.92 19.65
CA ILE A 94 16.96 11.28 18.56
C ILE A 94 16.74 12.79 18.61
N GLN A 95 17.00 13.47 17.47
CA GLN A 95 16.65 14.88 17.38
C GLN A 95 15.12 15.02 17.46
N VAL A 96 14.67 15.75 18.49
CA VAL A 96 13.27 16.19 18.55
C VAL A 96 13.04 17.08 17.35
N PRO A 97 12.06 16.77 16.47
CA PRO A 97 11.64 17.77 15.51
C PRO A 97 11.25 19.00 16.35
N GLU A 98 12.02 20.05 16.27
CA GLU A 98 11.62 21.32 16.84
C GLU A 98 10.36 21.77 16.09
N SER A 99 9.21 21.30 16.55
CA SER A 99 7.99 22.02 16.35
C SER A 99 8.07 23.26 17.26
N GLN A 100 8.92 24.17 16.89
CA GLN A 100 8.56 25.56 17.04
C GLN A 100 7.30 25.66 16.18
N GLY A 101 6.15 25.35 16.81
CA GLY A 101 4.85 25.46 16.15
C GLY A 101 4.65 26.89 15.70
N GLY A 102 5.32 27.22 14.61
CA GLY A 102 5.14 28.44 13.88
C GLY A 102 3.66 28.56 13.49
N PRO A 103 3.20 29.73 13.14
CA PRO A 103 1.84 29.94 12.63
C PRO A 103 1.49 28.93 11.51
N GLU A 104 2.47 28.54 10.69
CA GLU A 104 2.32 27.58 9.58
C GLU A 104 2.05 26.15 10.06
N ASP A 105 2.78 25.64 11.05
CA ASP A 105 2.54 24.28 11.60
C ASP A 105 1.18 24.18 12.28
N ARG A 106 0.75 25.27 12.95
CA ARG A 106 -0.59 25.32 13.55
C ARG A 106 -1.67 25.34 12.47
N ALA A 107 -1.44 26.07 11.38
CA ALA A 107 -2.36 26.12 10.25
C ALA A 107 -2.49 24.76 9.58
N LEU A 108 -1.38 24.05 9.35
CA LEU A 108 -1.36 22.68 8.80
C LEU A 108 -2.06 21.67 9.73
N ALA A 109 -1.86 21.77 11.03
CA ALA A 109 -2.54 20.92 12.00
C ALA A 109 -4.06 21.17 12.01
N ALA A 110 -4.47 22.44 12.02
CA ALA A 110 -5.87 22.85 11.96
C ALA A 110 -6.53 22.42 10.64
N GLU A 111 -5.81 22.53 9.52
CA GLU A 111 -6.28 22.07 8.21
C GLU A 111 -6.51 20.56 8.22
N ARG A 112 -5.57 19.76 8.75
CA ARG A 112 -5.73 18.31 8.88
C ARG A 112 -6.93 17.92 9.74
N GLU A 113 -7.14 18.59 10.85
CA GLU A 113 -8.29 18.38 11.72
C GLU A 113 -9.61 18.69 11.00
N ALA A 114 -9.67 19.82 10.28
CA ALA A 114 -10.82 20.18 9.46
C ALA A 114 -11.09 19.15 8.35
N LEU A 115 -10.05 18.65 7.68
CA LEU A 115 -10.19 17.60 6.67
C LEU A 115 -10.74 16.29 7.25
N ILE A 116 -10.26 15.86 8.42
CA ILE A 116 -10.79 14.66 9.11
C ILE A 116 -12.27 14.85 9.43
N LYS A 117 -12.63 16.00 9.99
CA LYS A 117 -14.04 16.32 10.31
C LYS A 117 -14.93 16.25 9.07
N LEU A 118 -14.49 16.81 7.94
CA LEU A 118 -15.25 16.75 6.68
C LEU A 118 -15.36 15.32 6.15
N HIS A 119 -14.37 14.46 6.34
CA HIS A 119 -14.46 13.06 5.96
C HIS A 119 -15.44 12.28 6.85
N GLU A 120 -15.51 12.58 8.14
CA GLU A 120 -16.49 11.99 9.06
C GLU A 120 -17.92 12.44 8.71
N GLU A 121 -18.11 13.71 8.39
CA GLU A 121 -19.37 14.27 7.88
C GLU A 121 -19.78 13.62 6.56
N ALA A 122 -18.83 13.45 5.63
CA ALA A 122 -19.07 12.75 4.37
C ALA A 122 -19.45 11.28 4.59
N ALA A 123 -18.80 10.59 5.52
CA ALA A 123 -19.15 9.21 5.86
C ALA A 123 -20.56 9.12 6.45
N ALA A 124 -20.96 10.04 7.31
CA ALA A 124 -22.33 10.13 7.84
C ALA A 124 -23.34 10.40 6.70
N PHE A 125 -23.04 11.36 5.84
CA PHE A 125 -23.84 11.69 4.67
C PHE A 125 -24.03 10.47 3.75
N PHE A 126 -22.99 9.74 3.39
CA PHE A 126 -23.10 8.58 2.51
C PHE A 126 -23.92 7.45 3.18
N ARG A 127 -23.84 7.28 4.50
CA ARG A 127 -24.70 6.33 5.23
C ARG A 127 -26.18 6.75 5.20
N GLU A 128 -26.48 8.03 5.39
CA GLU A 128 -27.83 8.58 5.25
C GLU A 128 -28.37 8.31 3.84
N GLN A 129 -27.56 8.57 2.81
CA GLN A 129 -27.97 8.33 1.42
C GLN A 129 -28.18 6.84 1.12
N LEU A 130 -27.40 5.94 1.72
CA LEU A 130 -27.63 4.49 1.60
C LEU A 130 -28.97 4.08 2.20
N ALA A 131 -29.39 4.67 3.31
CA ALA A 131 -30.67 4.40 3.96
C ALA A 131 -31.86 5.02 3.22
N SER A 132 -31.65 6.07 2.43
CA SER A 132 -32.68 6.79 1.68
C SER A 132 -33.25 5.97 0.50
N PRO A 133 -34.39 6.36 -0.09
CA PRO A 133 -34.89 5.74 -1.33
C PRO A 133 -33.87 5.73 -2.46
N ALA A 134 -33.02 6.77 -2.60
CA ALA A 134 -31.99 6.86 -3.62
C ALA A 134 -30.93 5.75 -3.50
N GLY A 135 -30.67 5.27 -2.29
CA GLY A 135 -29.73 4.18 -2.01
C GLY A 135 -30.22 2.76 -2.34
N ALA A 136 -31.42 2.59 -2.86
CA ALA A 136 -32.02 1.27 -3.08
C ALA A 136 -31.15 0.34 -3.95
N ARG A 137 -30.46 0.89 -4.95
CA ARG A 137 -29.57 0.12 -5.83
C ARG A 137 -28.30 -0.32 -5.09
N ALA A 138 -27.73 0.56 -4.29
CA ALA A 138 -26.55 0.25 -3.49
C ALA A 138 -26.87 -0.82 -2.42
N ARG A 139 -28.05 -0.77 -1.81
CA ARG A 139 -28.50 -1.83 -0.88
C ARG A 139 -28.63 -3.17 -1.58
N ARG A 140 -29.23 -3.21 -2.80
CA ARG A 140 -29.31 -4.45 -3.59
C ARG A 140 -27.94 -5.03 -3.94
N GLU A 141 -26.94 -4.18 -4.21
CA GLU A 141 -25.56 -4.65 -4.42
C GLU A 141 -24.98 -5.31 -3.16
N LEU A 142 -25.23 -4.73 -1.97
CA LEU A 142 -24.81 -5.32 -0.69
C LEU A 142 -25.55 -6.63 -0.38
N GLU A 143 -26.86 -6.68 -0.66
CA GLU A 143 -27.70 -7.88 -0.52
C GLU A 143 -27.27 -9.00 -1.47
N SER A 144 -26.96 -8.67 -2.74
CA SER A 144 -26.46 -9.64 -3.72
C SER A 144 -25.14 -10.28 -3.32
N ARG A 145 -24.37 -9.60 -2.46
CA ARG A 145 -23.14 -10.09 -1.85
C ARG A 145 -23.36 -10.78 -0.51
N ALA A 146 -24.62 -10.94 -0.09
CA ALA A 146 -24.98 -11.56 1.19
C ALA A 146 -24.29 -10.92 2.41
N LEU A 147 -24.04 -9.59 2.37
CA LEU A 147 -23.49 -8.90 3.53
C LEU A 147 -24.56 -8.65 4.58
N THR A 148 -24.25 -8.98 5.84
CA THR A 148 -25.17 -8.77 6.96
C THR A 148 -25.25 -7.29 7.35
N ALA A 149 -26.34 -6.90 8.02
CA ALA A 149 -26.50 -5.56 8.55
C ALA A 149 -25.37 -5.18 9.53
N GLU A 150 -24.87 -6.13 10.31
CA GLU A 150 -23.73 -5.95 11.21
C GLU A 150 -22.47 -5.61 10.42
N THR A 151 -22.14 -6.36 9.37
CA THR A 151 -20.97 -6.10 8.52
C THR A 151 -21.08 -4.75 7.83
N ILE A 152 -22.26 -4.43 7.29
CA ILE A 152 -22.53 -3.14 6.64
C ILE A 152 -22.31 -1.98 7.62
N ALA A 153 -22.80 -2.11 8.85
CA ALA A 153 -22.65 -1.09 9.88
C ALA A 153 -21.19 -0.98 10.36
N THR A 154 -20.52 -2.12 10.58
CA THR A 154 -19.13 -2.17 11.08
C THR A 154 -18.15 -1.48 10.12
N PHE A 155 -18.29 -1.74 8.81
CA PHE A 155 -17.44 -1.12 7.78
C PHE A 155 -17.99 0.19 7.24
N GLY A 156 -19.15 0.64 7.71
CA GLY A 156 -19.72 1.95 7.44
C GLY A 156 -20.08 2.21 5.98
N TYR A 157 -20.51 1.19 5.24
CA TYR A 157 -20.89 1.34 3.82
C TYR A 157 -21.90 2.46 3.62
N GLY A 158 -21.81 3.15 2.48
CA GLY A 158 -22.64 4.27 2.12
C GLY A 158 -23.00 4.31 0.63
N TYR A 159 -23.69 5.36 0.21
CA TYR A 159 -24.01 5.60 -1.17
C TYR A 159 -23.73 7.05 -1.56
N ALA A 160 -23.05 7.27 -2.69
CA ALA A 160 -22.86 8.58 -3.29
C ALA A 160 -23.90 8.79 -4.40
N PRO A 161 -24.83 9.76 -4.27
CA PRO A 161 -25.85 10.04 -5.27
C PRO A 161 -25.28 10.41 -6.65
N ALA A 162 -26.04 10.17 -7.71
CA ALA A 162 -25.59 10.40 -9.08
C ALA A 162 -25.40 11.89 -9.43
N ALA A 163 -26.39 12.70 -9.05
CA ALA A 163 -26.45 14.15 -9.32
C ALA A 163 -27.60 14.80 -8.54
N GLY A 164 -27.69 16.11 -8.58
CA GLY A 164 -28.80 16.88 -8.05
C GLY A 164 -28.47 17.65 -6.76
N ARG A 165 -29.55 18.01 -6.02
CA ARG A 165 -29.42 18.77 -4.76
C ARG A 165 -28.99 17.89 -3.57
N GLU A 166 -29.01 16.58 -3.73
CA GLU A 166 -28.64 15.61 -2.70
C GLU A 166 -27.18 15.12 -2.85
N THR A 167 -26.30 15.94 -3.44
CA THR A 167 -24.87 15.64 -3.57
C THR A 167 -24.09 16.17 -2.38
N LEU A 168 -22.91 15.62 -2.12
CA LEU A 168 -22.05 16.05 -1.02
C LEU A 168 -21.63 17.53 -1.20
N ASN A 169 -21.26 17.90 -2.44
CA ASN A 169 -20.91 19.28 -2.77
C ASN A 169 -22.09 20.26 -2.50
N ALA A 170 -23.32 19.88 -2.86
CA ALA A 170 -24.50 20.72 -2.62
C ALA A 170 -24.73 20.92 -1.11
N ARG A 171 -24.57 19.86 -0.29
CA ARG A 171 -24.65 19.93 1.17
C ARG A 171 -23.59 20.87 1.73
N TRP A 172 -22.32 20.69 1.39
CA TRP A 172 -21.23 21.54 1.85
C TRP A 172 -21.33 22.98 1.38
N THR A 173 -21.88 23.22 0.20
CA THR A 173 -22.17 24.58 -0.29
C THR A 173 -23.23 25.24 0.59
N THR A 174 -24.29 24.54 0.98
CA THR A 174 -25.33 25.02 1.88
C THR A 174 -24.77 25.29 3.28
N GLU A 175 -23.88 24.45 3.76
CA GLU A 175 -23.19 24.56 5.05
C GLU A 175 -22.03 25.60 5.01
N LYS A 176 -21.81 26.25 3.86
CA LYS A 176 -20.78 27.27 3.63
C LYS A 176 -19.35 26.78 3.88
N VAL A 177 -19.07 25.51 3.62
CA VAL A 177 -17.70 24.99 3.65
C VAL A 177 -16.87 25.64 2.54
N PRO A 178 -15.67 26.20 2.84
CA PRO A 178 -14.83 26.84 1.82
C PRO A 178 -14.48 25.87 0.67
N VAL A 179 -14.65 26.31 -0.58
CA VAL A 179 -14.43 25.48 -1.78
C VAL A 179 -13.02 24.90 -1.82
N ALA A 180 -12.01 25.69 -1.46
CA ALA A 180 -10.63 25.22 -1.40
C ALA A 180 -10.46 24.04 -0.43
N LEU A 181 -11.17 24.05 0.70
CA LEU A 181 -11.13 22.95 1.67
C LEU A 181 -11.91 21.72 1.15
N GLN A 182 -13.05 21.92 0.47
CA GLN A 182 -13.78 20.83 -0.18
C GLN A 182 -12.90 20.11 -1.21
N ILE A 183 -12.17 20.83 -2.06
CA ILE A 183 -11.24 20.24 -3.05
C ILE A 183 -10.11 19.49 -2.36
N LYS A 184 -9.54 20.02 -1.28
CA LYS A 184 -8.46 19.37 -0.51
C LYS A 184 -8.89 18.05 0.14
N THR A 185 -10.18 17.81 0.34
CA THR A 185 -10.67 16.47 0.78
C THR A 185 -10.44 15.38 -0.28
N GLY A 186 -10.30 15.75 -1.56
CA GLY A 186 -10.30 14.81 -2.68
C GLY A 186 -11.67 14.15 -2.96
N LEU A 187 -12.75 14.59 -2.26
CA LEU A 187 -14.12 14.11 -2.48
C LEU A 187 -14.88 14.99 -3.48
N VAL A 188 -14.37 16.18 -3.72
CA VAL A 188 -14.90 17.17 -4.64
C VAL A 188 -13.79 17.57 -5.60
N VAL A 189 -14.14 17.80 -6.84
CA VAL A 189 -13.18 18.15 -7.91
C VAL A 189 -13.65 19.43 -8.64
N SER A 190 -12.70 20.26 -9.04
CA SER A 190 -12.95 21.32 -10.02
C SER A 190 -12.92 20.73 -11.42
N ARG A 191 -13.89 21.05 -12.25
CA ARG A 191 -13.92 20.69 -13.66
C ARG A 191 -13.26 21.77 -14.51
N ASP A 192 -12.94 21.45 -15.74
CA ASP A 192 -12.34 22.36 -16.71
C ASP A 192 -13.18 23.62 -16.96
N ASP A 193 -14.51 23.54 -16.78
CA ASP A 193 -15.45 24.66 -16.86
C ASP A 193 -15.56 25.47 -15.57
N GLY A 194 -14.67 25.23 -14.58
CA GLY A 194 -14.66 25.89 -13.28
C GLY A 194 -15.77 25.45 -12.32
N ARG A 195 -16.67 24.56 -12.73
CA ARG A 195 -17.72 24.02 -11.84
C ARG A 195 -17.15 23.01 -10.88
N ILE A 196 -17.67 23.05 -9.66
CA ILE A 196 -17.32 22.11 -8.60
C ILE A 196 -18.31 20.92 -8.65
N ALA A 197 -17.80 19.72 -8.55
CA ALA A 197 -18.60 18.51 -8.61
C ALA A 197 -18.07 17.42 -7.69
N ASP A 198 -18.96 16.54 -7.23
CA ASP A 198 -18.55 15.35 -6.48
C ASP A 198 -17.68 14.44 -7.34
N ARG A 199 -16.59 13.95 -6.74
CA ARG A 199 -15.72 12.94 -7.34
C ARG A 199 -16.43 11.59 -7.45
N PHE A 200 -17.15 11.21 -6.40
CA PHE A 200 -17.92 9.97 -6.34
C PHE A 200 -19.37 10.22 -6.71
N ARG A 201 -19.85 9.55 -7.74
CA ARG A 201 -21.22 9.69 -8.26
C ARG A 201 -21.77 8.33 -8.63
N ASN A 202 -22.97 8.04 -8.17
CA ASN A 202 -23.65 6.74 -8.36
C ASN A 202 -22.74 5.55 -8.01
N ARG A 203 -22.14 5.61 -6.80
CA ARG A 203 -21.24 4.58 -6.31
C ARG A 203 -21.61 4.12 -4.91
N LEU A 204 -21.42 2.83 -4.68
CA LEU A 204 -21.37 2.29 -3.33
C LEU A 204 -20.08 2.77 -2.67
N MET A 205 -20.21 3.44 -1.51
CA MET A 205 -19.11 4.09 -0.81
C MET A 205 -18.58 3.22 0.31
N ILE A 206 -17.28 3.16 0.42
CA ILE A 206 -16.52 2.33 1.36
C ILE A 206 -15.54 3.27 2.08
N PRO A 207 -15.80 3.65 3.33
CA PRO A 207 -14.88 4.53 4.05
C PRO A 207 -13.57 3.79 4.36
N ILE A 208 -12.46 4.48 4.22
CA ILE A 208 -11.12 4.00 4.56
C ILE A 208 -10.66 4.74 5.81
N LEU A 209 -10.41 3.97 6.87
CA LEU A 209 -10.04 4.51 8.17
C LEU A 209 -8.56 4.27 8.46
N ARG A 210 -7.96 5.19 9.22
CA ARG A 210 -6.67 4.92 9.88
C ARG A 210 -6.85 3.90 10.99
N ASP A 211 -5.75 3.32 11.43
CA ASP A 211 -5.72 2.45 12.61
C ASP A 211 -6.24 3.14 13.90
N SER A 212 -6.26 4.47 13.95
CA SER A 212 -6.89 5.26 15.01
C SER A 212 -8.42 5.28 14.97
N GLY A 213 -9.04 4.92 13.84
CA GLY A 213 -10.49 4.96 13.60
C GLY A 213 -10.99 6.22 12.88
N ALA A 214 -10.13 7.19 12.55
CA ALA A 214 -10.53 8.38 11.80
C ALA A 214 -10.72 8.05 10.32
N VAL A 215 -11.81 8.52 9.71
CA VAL A 215 -12.06 8.39 8.26
C VAL A 215 -11.11 9.33 7.51
N VAL A 216 -10.32 8.79 6.59
CA VAL A 216 -9.30 9.58 5.85
C VAL A 216 -9.45 9.51 4.34
N ALA A 217 -10.23 8.57 3.83
CA ALA A 217 -10.45 8.38 2.39
C ALA A 217 -11.69 7.53 2.13
N PHE A 218 -12.01 7.33 0.87
CA PHE A 218 -13.08 6.43 0.43
C PHE A 218 -12.67 5.62 -0.79
N GLY A 219 -13.17 4.40 -0.87
CA GLY A 219 -13.32 3.63 -2.09
C GLY A 219 -14.75 3.78 -2.61
N GLY A 220 -14.94 3.82 -3.92
CA GLY A 220 -16.25 3.91 -4.54
C GLY A 220 -16.42 2.85 -5.62
N ARG A 221 -17.29 1.84 -5.38
CA ARG A 221 -17.62 0.81 -6.38
C ARG A 221 -18.71 1.32 -7.32
N ALA A 222 -18.50 1.18 -8.61
CA ALA A 222 -19.50 1.48 -9.64
C ALA A 222 -20.76 0.60 -9.49
N LEU A 223 -21.92 1.21 -9.65
CA LEU A 223 -23.22 0.52 -9.61
C LEU A 223 -23.81 0.28 -11.00
N ASP A 224 -23.38 1.02 -12.01
CA ASP A 224 -23.79 0.83 -13.39
C ASP A 224 -22.84 -0.07 -14.15
N GLU A 225 -23.38 -0.93 -15.02
CA GLU A 225 -22.59 -1.63 -16.03
C GLU A 225 -21.99 -0.59 -17.00
N GLY A 226 -20.68 -0.68 -17.23
CA GLY A 226 -19.97 0.31 -18.08
C GLY A 226 -19.47 1.55 -17.35
N GLN A 227 -19.77 1.76 -16.07
CA GLN A 227 -19.17 2.84 -15.29
C GLN A 227 -17.70 2.53 -14.94
N VAL A 228 -16.78 3.21 -15.58
CA VAL A 228 -15.32 3.05 -15.38
C VAL A 228 -14.76 4.16 -14.50
N PRO A 229 -13.78 3.85 -13.64
CA PRO A 229 -13.31 2.51 -13.29
C PRO A 229 -14.31 1.80 -12.36
N LYS A 230 -14.28 0.45 -12.35
CA LYS A 230 -15.11 -0.38 -11.45
C LYS A 230 -14.94 0.02 -9.99
N TYR A 231 -13.69 0.26 -9.56
CA TYR A 231 -13.36 0.85 -8.26
C TYR A 231 -12.62 2.17 -8.46
N LEU A 232 -13.12 3.21 -7.82
CA LEU A 232 -12.48 4.52 -7.74
C LEU A 232 -12.08 4.78 -6.29
N ASN A 233 -10.81 5.10 -6.06
CA ASN A 233 -10.33 5.45 -4.72
C ASN A 233 -10.10 6.97 -4.62
N SER A 234 -10.12 7.49 -3.37
CA SER A 234 -9.66 8.84 -3.09
C SER A 234 -8.22 9.05 -3.58
N PRO A 235 -7.86 10.25 -4.04
CA PRO A 235 -6.49 10.61 -4.33
C PRO A 235 -5.66 10.70 -3.04
N GLU A 236 -4.37 10.89 -3.15
CA GLU A 236 -3.50 11.30 -2.04
C GLU A 236 -3.97 12.67 -1.52
N THR A 237 -3.98 12.83 -0.19
CA THR A 237 -4.40 14.07 0.48
C THR A 237 -3.49 14.34 1.69
N PRO A 238 -3.54 15.53 2.31
CA PRO A 238 -2.79 15.79 3.55
C PRO A 238 -3.08 14.83 4.70
N ILE A 239 -4.22 14.11 4.64
CA ILE A 239 -4.65 13.14 5.66
C ILE A 239 -4.63 11.69 5.19
N TYR A 240 -4.38 11.40 3.91
CA TYR A 240 -4.42 10.05 3.35
C TYR A 240 -3.22 9.76 2.48
N THR A 241 -2.52 8.67 2.77
CA THR A 241 -1.48 8.10 1.94
C THR A 241 -1.82 6.64 1.68
N LYS A 242 -2.18 6.34 0.43
CA LYS A 242 -2.64 5.01 0.02
C LYS A 242 -1.61 3.91 0.35
N GLY A 243 -0.34 4.19 0.06
CA GLY A 243 0.76 3.28 0.33
C GLY A 243 1.09 3.06 1.83
N ARG A 244 0.39 3.71 2.76
CA ARG A 244 0.56 3.54 4.22
C ARG A 244 -0.66 2.98 4.91
N THR A 245 -1.81 2.97 4.25
CA THR A 245 -3.09 2.58 4.84
C THR A 245 -3.43 1.16 4.47
N LEU A 246 -3.80 0.34 5.46
CA LEU A 246 -4.38 -0.98 5.30
C LEU A 246 -5.86 -0.91 5.66
N TYR A 247 -6.72 -1.33 4.75
CA TYR A 247 -8.17 -1.33 4.96
C TYR A 247 -8.57 -2.35 6.03
N GLY A 248 -9.49 -1.96 6.88
CA GLY A 248 -10.05 -2.77 7.96
C GLY A 248 -9.16 -2.90 9.21
N LEU A 249 -7.94 -2.36 9.20
CA LEU A 249 -7.02 -2.48 10.33
C LEU A 249 -7.55 -1.82 11.61
N ASP A 250 -8.32 -0.75 11.50
CA ASP A 250 -9.02 -0.08 12.61
C ASP A 250 -9.95 -1.02 13.38
N VAL A 251 -10.71 -1.84 12.65
CA VAL A 251 -11.64 -2.84 13.21
C VAL A 251 -10.91 -4.09 13.71
N THR A 252 -9.93 -4.56 12.94
CA THR A 252 -9.39 -5.92 13.10
C THR A 252 -8.12 -6.00 13.96
N LYS A 253 -7.45 -4.88 14.26
CA LYS A 253 -6.18 -4.82 15.02
C LYS A 253 -6.24 -5.53 16.37
N GLY A 254 -7.39 -5.49 17.05
CA GLY A 254 -7.60 -6.19 18.33
C GLY A 254 -7.58 -7.72 18.15
N ALA A 255 -8.23 -8.22 17.12
CA ALA A 255 -8.25 -9.64 16.77
C ALA A 255 -6.86 -10.10 16.28
N ILE A 256 -6.18 -9.29 15.46
CA ILE A 256 -4.81 -9.57 15.00
C ILE A 256 -3.86 -9.75 16.16
N ARG A 257 -3.87 -8.85 17.15
CA ARG A 257 -3.05 -8.98 18.35
C ARG A 257 -3.41 -10.22 19.18
N LYS A 258 -4.72 -10.48 19.36
CA LYS A 258 -5.21 -11.61 20.14
C LYS A 258 -4.79 -12.95 19.55
N HIS A 259 -4.92 -13.10 18.24
CA HIS A 259 -4.63 -14.34 17.52
C HIS A 259 -3.18 -14.44 17.04
N ASN A 260 -2.43 -13.34 17.08
CA ASN A 260 -1.03 -13.22 16.66
C ASN A 260 -0.80 -13.65 15.19
N TYR A 261 -1.76 -13.38 14.31
CA TYR A 261 -1.62 -13.49 12.85
C TYR A 261 -2.58 -12.53 12.17
N SER A 262 -2.36 -12.26 10.89
CA SER A 262 -3.28 -11.54 10.02
C SER A 262 -3.46 -12.28 8.71
N VAL A 263 -4.69 -12.33 8.21
CA VAL A 263 -4.96 -12.67 6.81
C VAL A 263 -4.87 -11.39 5.99
N LEU A 264 -4.14 -11.44 4.87
CA LEU A 264 -4.07 -10.34 3.91
C LEU A 264 -4.79 -10.75 2.64
N VAL A 265 -5.82 -9.99 2.28
CA VAL A 265 -6.62 -10.13 1.05
C VAL A 265 -6.46 -8.93 0.13
N GLU A 266 -6.98 -9.00 -1.09
CA GLU A 266 -6.80 -7.94 -2.09
C GLU A 266 -7.87 -6.84 -2.00
N GLY A 267 -9.15 -7.21 -1.84
CA GLY A 267 -10.28 -6.32 -2.03
C GLY A 267 -11.07 -5.98 -0.77
N TYR A 268 -11.93 -4.99 -0.91
CA TYR A 268 -12.83 -4.53 0.14
C TYR A 268 -13.87 -5.60 0.53
N PHE A 269 -14.43 -6.27 -0.49
CA PHE A 269 -15.46 -7.28 -0.25
C PHE A 269 -14.89 -8.59 0.22
N ASP A 270 -13.67 -8.95 -0.22
CA ASP A 270 -12.97 -10.11 0.32
C ASP A 270 -12.78 -9.97 1.81
N LEU A 271 -12.32 -8.80 2.26
CA LEU A 271 -12.18 -8.52 3.68
C LEU A 271 -13.50 -8.60 4.43
N ALA A 272 -14.56 -7.98 3.90
CA ALA A 272 -15.88 -7.97 4.55
C ALA A 272 -16.44 -9.39 4.70
N GLN A 273 -16.34 -10.22 3.66
CA GLN A 273 -16.79 -11.62 3.68
C GLN A 273 -15.95 -12.50 4.61
N VAL A 274 -14.63 -12.34 4.58
CA VAL A 274 -13.73 -13.07 5.47
C VAL A 274 -14.02 -12.71 6.93
N TRP A 275 -14.19 -11.43 7.24
CA TRP A 275 -14.57 -10.96 8.57
C TRP A 275 -15.94 -11.50 9.01
N GLN A 276 -16.95 -11.42 8.14
CA GLN A 276 -18.29 -11.94 8.38
C GLN A 276 -18.31 -13.45 8.59
N ALA A 277 -17.43 -14.19 7.92
CA ALA A 277 -17.26 -15.63 8.09
C ALA A 277 -16.57 -16.01 9.42
N GLY A 278 -16.27 -15.04 10.29
CA GLY A 278 -15.68 -15.24 11.61
C GLY A 278 -14.14 -15.17 11.64
N VAL A 279 -13.48 -14.95 10.51
CA VAL A 279 -12.02 -14.74 10.46
C VAL A 279 -11.73 -13.25 10.66
N GLN A 280 -11.79 -12.84 11.93
CA GLN A 280 -11.65 -11.43 12.30
C GLN A 280 -10.24 -10.82 12.12
N PRO A 281 -9.10 -11.56 12.23
CA PRO A 281 -7.77 -10.99 12.01
C PRO A 281 -7.45 -10.84 10.50
N VAL A 282 -8.11 -9.93 9.80
CA VAL A 282 -7.99 -9.74 8.34
C VAL A 282 -7.77 -8.28 7.98
N VAL A 283 -6.93 -8.00 6.97
CA VAL A 283 -6.69 -6.68 6.38
C VAL A 283 -6.65 -6.78 4.85
N ALA A 284 -6.87 -5.65 4.16
CA ALA A 284 -6.76 -5.60 2.70
C ALA A 284 -5.85 -4.46 2.21
N SER A 285 -5.16 -4.69 1.07
CA SER A 285 -4.32 -3.70 0.40
C SER A 285 -5.09 -2.76 -0.53
N CYS A 286 -6.30 -3.17 -0.94
CA CYS A 286 -7.30 -2.40 -1.71
C CYS A 286 -6.77 -1.72 -2.98
N GLY A 287 -6.38 -2.54 -3.97
CA GLY A 287 -6.08 -2.08 -5.32
C GLY A 287 -4.69 -1.44 -5.47
N THR A 288 -3.75 -1.79 -4.59
CA THR A 288 -2.32 -1.53 -4.75
C THR A 288 -1.51 -2.76 -4.37
N ALA A 289 -0.36 -2.94 -5.00
CA ALA A 289 0.65 -3.86 -4.48
C ALA A 289 0.99 -3.47 -3.03
N LEU A 290 1.20 -4.45 -2.18
CA LEU A 290 1.60 -4.23 -0.78
C LEU A 290 2.91 -3.43 -0.75
N THR A 291 2.97 -2.44 0.13
CA THR A 291 4.16 -1.60 0.31
C THR A 291 4.89 -1.92 1.61
N SER A 292 6.19 -1.58 1.68
CA SER A 292 6.97 -1.70 2.92
C SER A 292 6.39 -0.86 4.07
N ALA A 293 5.76 0.27 3.78
CA ALA A 293 5.13 1.10 4.80
C ALA A 293 3.86 0.43 5.37
N GLN A 294 3.03 -0.20 4.53
CA GLN A 294 1.90 -1.01 4.98
C GLN A 294 2.36 -2.23 5.79
N ALA A 295 3.40 -2.94 5.33
CA ALA A 295 3.99 -4.06 6.05
C ALA A 295 4.49 -3.62 7.45
N ARG A 296 5.25 -2.53 7.55
CA ARG A 296 5.68 -1.96 8.84
C ARG A 296 4.52 -1.55 9.74
N THR A 297 3.45 -1.02 9.16
CA THR A 297 2.23 -0.72 9.92
C THR A 297 1.63 -1.99 10.52
N LEU A 298 1.51 -3.07 9.73
CA LEU A 298 0.99 -4.37 10.20
C LEU A 298 1.92 -5.03 11.23
N LYS A 299 3.24 -4.85 11.09
CA LYS A 299 4.27 -5.41 11.99
C LYS A 299 4.09 -5.01 13.45
N ARG A 300 3.48 -3.87 13.71
CA ARG A 300 3.14 -3.39 15.07
C ARG A 300 2.13 -4.29 15.78
N PHE A 301 1.41 -5.12 15.05
CA PHE A 301 0.32 -5.95 15.57
C PHE A 301 0.63 -7.44 15.53
N THR A 302 1.36 -7.91 14.52
CA THR A 302 1.78 -9.30 14.37
C THR A 302 3.01 -9.42 13.47
N SER A 303 3.71 -10.55 13.59
CA SER A 303 4.78 -10.96 12.65
C SER A 303 4.37 -12.15 11.78
N LYS A 304 3.10 -12.57 11.78
CA LYS A 304 2.61 -13.70 11.00
C LYS A 304 1.51 -13.25 10.06
N VAL A 305 1.66 -13.57 8.77
CA VAL A 305 0.68 -13.24 7.72
C VAL A 305 0.32 -14.47 6.91
N VAL A 306 -0.95 -14.66 6.67
CA VAL A 306 -1.47 -15.62 5.68
C VAL A 306 -1.98 -14.80 4.49
N LEU A 307 -1.34 -14.97 3.34
CA LEU A 307 -1.80 -14.37 2.08
C LEU A 307 -2.93 -15.22 1.51
N SER A 308 -4.04 -14.55 1.16
CA SER A 308 -5.19 -15.17 0.51
C SER A 308 -5.59 -14.29 -0.67
N PHE A 309 -4.90 -14.51 -1.80
CA PHE A 309 -5.06 -13.74 -3.04
C PHE A 309 -5.71 -14.60 -4.12
N ASP A 310 -6.19 -13.94 -5.15
CA ASP A 310 -6.83 -14.59 -6.28
C ASP A 310 -5.87 -15.58 -6.95
N PRO A 311 -6.32 -16.76 -7.38
CA PRO A 311 -5.46 -17.78 -7.97
C PRO A 311 -5.09 -17.50 -9.42
N ASP A 312 -5.55 -16.41 -10.04
CA ASP A 312 -5.19 -16.03 -11.40
C ASP A 312 -3.70 -15.62 -11.53
N GLN A 313 -3.21 -15.44 -12.75
CA GLN A 313 -1.80 -15.08 -13.00
C GLN A 313 -1.40 -13.76 -12.34
N ALA A 314 -2.32 -12.77 -12.31
CA ALA A 314 -2.07 -11.47 -11.71
C ALA A 314 -1.97 -11.58 -10.18
N GLY A 315 -2.90 -12.29 -9.53
CA GLY A 315 -2.90 -12.55 -8.10
C GLY A 315 -1.73 -13.42 -7.65
N GLN A 316 -1.34 -14.44 -8.43
CA GLN A 316 -0.13 -15.23 -8.14
C GLN A 316 1.14 -14.36 -8.19
N GLY A 317 1.24 -13.46 -9.16
CA GLY A 317 2.34 -12.49 -9.23
C GLY A 317 2.31 -11.49 -8.07
N ALA A 318 1.13 -11.03 -7.66
CA ALA A 318 0.94 -10.15 -6.51
C ALA A 318 1.28 -10.87 -5.20
N ALA A 319 0.85 -12.12 -5.04
CA ALA A 319 1.19 -12.96 -3.88
C ALA A 319 2.70 -13.17 -3.75
N ALA A 320 3.40 -13.46 -4.84
CA ALA A 320 4.85 -13.62 -4.83
C ALA A 320 5.56 -12.34 -4.39
N ARG A 321 5.25 -11.19 -5.01
CA ARG A 321 5.85 -9.89 -4.65
C ARG A 321 5.55 -9.49 -3.20
N SER A 322 4.30 -9.69 -2.76
CA SER A 322 3.89 -9.38 -1.38
C SER A 322 4.59 -10.30 -0.37
N SER A 323 4.77 -11.59 -0.71
CA SER A 323 5.48 -12.54 0.14
C SER A 323 6.97 -12.17 0.29
N GLU A 324 7.65 -11.85 -0.80
CA GLU A 324 9.06 -11.43 -0.78
C GLU A 324 9.25 -10.17 0.09
N LEU A 325 8.39 -9.17 -0.09
CA LEU A 325 8.39 -7.95 0.71
C LEU A 325 8.16 -8.25 2.19
N LEU A 326 7.16 -9.05 2.53
CA LEU A 326 6.84 -9.41 3.91
C LEU A 326 7.97 -10.20 4.57
N VAL A 327 8.59 -11.14 3.85
CA VAL A 327 9.76 -11.89 4.35
C VAL A 327 10.93 -10.95 4.61
N ALA A 328 11.20 -9.99 3.72
CA ALA A 328 12.24 -8.98 3.88
C ALA A 328 11.97 -8.05 5.09
N GLU A 329 10.71 -7.74 5.38
CA GLU A 329 10.29 -7.00 6.59
C GLU A 329 10.20 -7.91 7.84
N GLY A 330 10.62 -9.18 7.76
CA GLY A 330 10.75 -10.13 8.86
C GLY A 330 9.43 -10.77 9.30
N PHE A 331 8.48 -10.96 8.40
CA PHE A 331 7.27 -11.75 8.65
C PHE A 331 7.46 -13.23 8.39
N GLN A 332 6.75 -14.04 9.15
CA GLN A 332 6.45 -15.43 8.80
C GLN A 332 5.23 -15.41 7.85
N VAL A 333 5.43 -15.85 6.61
CA VAL A 333 4.42 -15.76 5.55
C VAL A 333 3.94 -17.14 5.16
N ASN A 334 2.64 -17.36 5.25
CA ASN A 334 1.96 -18.50 4.66
C ASN A 334 1.12 -18.05 3.47
N VAL A 335 0.85 -18.96 2.55
CA VAL A 335 -0.03 -18.74 1.39
C VAL A 335 -1.17 -19.75 1.45
N ALA A 336 -2.39 -19.26 1.47
CA ALA A 336 -3.61 -20.05 1.34
C ALA A 336 -3.96 -20.16 -0.14
N LEU A 337 -4.02 -21.37 -0.66
CA LEU A 337 -4.38 -21.63 -2.06
C LEU A 337 -5.89 -21.78 -2.18
N LEU A 338 -6.52 -20.86 -2.90
CA LEU A 338 -7.94 -20.92 -3.23
C LEU A 338 -8.16 -21.76 -4.51
N PRO A 339 -9.37 -22.30 -4.72
CA PRO A 339 -9.72 -22.95 -5.98
C PRO A 339 -9.60 -21.99 -7.16
N GLU A 340 -9.22 -22.52 -8.32
CA GLU A 340 -9.05 -21.72 -9.54
C GLU A 340 -10.33 -20.96 -9.90
N GLY A 341 -10.19 -19.69 -10.27
CA GLY A 341 -11.30 -18.78 -10.61
C GLY A 341 -12.16 -18.32 -9.43
N THR A 342 -11.70 -18.48 -8.16
CA THR A 342 -12.45 -18.05 -6.97
C THR A 342 -11.62 -17.12 -6.10
N ASP A 343 -12.16 -15.92 -5.80
CA ASP A 343 -11.68 -15.03 -4.76
C ASP A 343 -12.28 -15.40 -3.39
N PRO A 344 -11.81 -14.83 -2.27
CA PRO A 344 -12.37 -15.09 -0.94
C PRO A 344 -13.88 -14.80 -0.83
N ASP A 345 -14.37 -13.70 -1.43
CA ASP A 345 -15.80 -13.34 -1.48
C ASP A 345 -16.60 -14.45 -2.15
N THR A 346 -16.19 -14.89 -3.31
CA THR A 346 -16.87 -15.93 -4.08
C THR A 346 -16.85 -17.29 -3.37
N LEU A 347 -15.71 -17.71 -2.82
CA LEU A 347 -15.58 -18.97 -2.10
C LEU A 347 -16.51 -19.02 -0.88
N ILE A 348 -16.50 -17.97 -0.06
CA ILE A 348 -17.33 -17.92 1.15
C ILE A 348 -18.82 -17.92 0.81
N ARG A 349 -19.24 -17.20 -0.23
CA ARG A 349 -20.63 -17.18 -0.66
C ARG A 349 -21.12 -18.51 -1.25
N ARG A 350 -20.24 -19.24 -1.92
CA ARG A 350 -20.59 -20.54 -2.54
C ARG A 350 -20.54 -21.70 -1.57
N GLU A 351 -19.50 -21.79 -0.75
CA GLU A 351 -19.14 -22.97 0.02
C GLU A 351 -19.19 -22.73 1.53
N GLY A 352 -19.42 -21.47 1.94
CA GLY A 352 -19.50 -21.06 3.34
C GLY A 352 -18.15 -20.77 3.98
N GLY A 353 -18.20 -20.09 5.13
CA GLY A 353 -16.99 -19.66 5.86
C GLY A 353 -16.11 -20.82 6.32
N ARG A 354 -16.69 -21.99 6.60
CA ARG A 354 -15.92 -23.17 7.02
C ARG A 354 -14.96 -23.64 5.93
N ALA A 355 -15.39 -23.69 4.67
CA ALA A 355 -14.52 -24.05 3.55
C ALA A 355 -13.33 -23.09 3.42
N TYR A 356 -13.55 -21.80 3.63
CA TYR A 356 -12.49 -20.79 3.65
C TYR A 356 -11.50 -21.01 4.82
N VAL A 357 -11.99 -21.27 6.03
CA VAL A 357 -11.15 -21.58 7.20
C VAL A 357 -10.30 -22.83 6.96
N GLU A 358 -10.84 -23.85 6.31
CA GLU A 358 -10.08 -25.05 5.93
C GLU A 358 -8.92 -24.70 4.99
N ARG A 359 -9.11 -23.78 4.02
CA ARG A 359 -8.02 -23.29 3.16
C ARG A 359 -6.95 -22.52 3.94
N LEU A 360 -7.35 -21.67 4.87
CA LEU A 360 -6.41 -20.95 5.75
C LEU A 360 -5.61 -21.92 6.62
N THR A 361 -6.26 -22.92 7.20
CA THR A 361 -5.61 -23.95 8.03
C THR A 361 -4.64 -24.80 7.22
N GLY A 362 -4.98 -25.10 5.96
CA GLY A 362 -4.12 -25.80 5.01
C GLY A 362 -3.06 -24.92 4.33
N SER A 363 -2.92 -23.65 4.74
CA SER A 363 -1.93 -22.74 4.15
C SER A 363 -0.50 -23.26 4.34
N ARG A 364 0.34 -23.03 3.32
CA ARG A 364 1.73 -23.45 3.32
C ARG A 364 2.67 -22.29 3.54
N SER A 365 3.80 -22.54 4.20
CA SER A 365 4.88 -21.56 4.26
C SER A 365 5.29 -21.13 2.85
N TYR A 366 5.38 -19.82 2.64
CA TYR A 366 5.83 -19.28 1.35
C TYR A 366 7.23 -19.75 0.98
N LEU A 367 8.12 -19.85 1.93
CA LEU A 367 9.49 -20.34 1.70
C LEU A 367 9.50 -21.81 1.26
N ASP A 368 8.61 -22.66 1.81
CA ASP A 368 8.46 -24.05 1.37
C ASP A 368 7.84 -24.13 -0.02
N PHE A 369 6.83 -23.31 -0.28
CA PHE A 369 6.24 -23.21 -1.62
C PHE A 369 7.27 -22.82 -2.68
N LEU A 370 8.15 -21.85 -2.38
CA LEU A 370 9.23 -21.46 -3.29
C LEU A 370 10.23 -22.61 -3.55
N LEU A 371 10.63 -23.31 -2.48
CA LEU A 371 11.54 -24.46 -2.60
C LEU A 371 10.93 -25.54 -3.47
N ASP A 372 9.66 -25.90 -3.26
CA ASP A 372 8.97 -26.93 -4.03
C ASP A 372 8.82 -26.53 -5.51
N ARG A 373 8.37 -25.30 -5.76
CA ARG A 373 8.21 -24.77 -7.12
C ARG A 373 9.53 -24.72 -7.89
N ALA A 374 10.58 -24.22 -7.27
CA ALA A 374 11.90 -24.13 -7.90
C ALA A 374 12.48 -25.53 -8.14
N ALA A 375 12.34 -26.45 -7.18
CA ALA A 375 12.81 -27.82 -7.32
C ALA A 375 12.09 -28.60 -8.44
N THR A 376 10.79 -28.36 -8.62
CA THR A 376 10.01 -28.96 -9.72
C THR A 376 10.42 -28.40 -11.07
N ARG A 377 10.60 -27.06 -11.17
CA ARG A 377 10.99 -26.39 -12.41
C ARG A 377 12.39 -26.75 -12.88
N LEU A 378 13.34 -26.83 -11.97
CA LEU A 378 14.77 -26.93 -12.28
C LEU A 378 15.34 -28.34 -12.21
N ASN A 379 14.58 -29.39 -12.08
CA ASN A 379 15.07 -30.78 -11.98
C ASN A 379 16.41 -30.91 -11.22
N VAL A 380 16.37 -30.75 -9.91
CA VAL A 380 17.56 -30.72 -9.02
C VAL A 380 18.44 -32.00 -9.04
N SER A 381 18.01 -33.05 -9.74
CA SER A 381 18.83 -34.23 -9.96
C SER A 381 19.99 -33.98 -10.93
N ARG A 382 19.91 -32.99 -11.81
CA ARG A 382 20.99 -32.62 -12.76
C ARG A 382 21.93 -31.60 -12.10
N PRO A 383 23.27 -31.78 -12.20
CA PRO A 383 24.24 -30.89 -11.54
C PRO A 383 24.08 -29.40 -11.90
N ASP A 384 23.93 -29.09 -13.19
CA ASP A 384 23.80 -27.70 -13.66
C ASP A 384 22.51 -27.05 -13.15
N SER A 385 21.40 -27.78 -13.21
CA SER A 385 20.10 -27.29 -12.69
C SER A 385 20.14 -27.13 -11.16
N ARG A 386 20.87 -27.98 -10.46
CA ARG A 386 21.07 -27.89 -9.00
C ARG A 386 21.81 -26.61 -8.62
N LYS A 387 22.84 -26.22 -9.39
CA LYS A 387 23.56 -24.97 -9.16
C LYS A 387 22.62 -23.77 -9.32
N THR A 388 21.85 -23.71 -10.41
CA THR A 388 20.87 -22.65 -10.64
C THR A 388 19.82 -22.57 -9.52
N PHE A 389 19.32 -23.73 -9.07
CA PHE A 389 18.40 -23.81 -7.94
C PHE A 389 18.99 -23.22 -6.65
N LEU A 390 20.25 -23.57 -6.35
CA LEU A 390 20.96 -23.04 -5.18
C LEU A 390 21.14 -21.52 -5.29
N ASP A 391 21.61 -21.03 -6.42
CA ASP A 391 21.87 -19.61 -6.63
C ASP A 391 20.57 -18.77 -6.45
N GLU A 392 19.43 -19.27 -6.92
CA GLU A 392 18.13 -18.62 -6.70
C GLU A 392 17.71 -18.65 -5.22
N MET A 393 17.81 -19.79 -4.56
CA MET A 393 17.38 -19.94 -3.17
C MET A 393 18.31 -19.24 -2.17
N LEU A 394 19.59 -19.15 -2.45
CA LEU A 394 20.54 -18.38 -1.64
C LEU A 394 20.24 -16.88 -1.67
N LYS A 395 19.79 -16.35 -2.82
CA LYS A 395 19.34 -14.94 -2.91
C LYS A 395 18.15 -14.68 -1.98
N ILE A 396 17.20 -15.63 -1.92
CA ILE A 396 16.04 -15.54 -1.04
C ILE A 396 16.47 -15.67 0.43
N ALA A 397 17.30 -16.67 0.75
CA ALA A 397 17.83 -16.87 2.10
C ALA A 397 18.51 -15.60 2.67
N ALA A 398 19.25 -14.89 1.82
CA ALA A 398 19.93 -13.65 2.20
C ALA A 398 18.94 -12.50 2.51
N THR A 399 17.66 -12.57 2.09
CA THR A 399 16.64 -11.56 2.42
C THR A 399 15.99 -11.79 3.78
N ILE A 400 16.11 -13.00 4.36
CA ILE A 400 15.47 -13.35 5.64
C ILE A 400 16.23 -12.67 6.78
N PRO A 401 15.65 -11.71 7.51
CA PRO A 401 16.38 -10.97 8.56
C PRO A 401 16.64 -11.82 9.80
N ASP A 402 15.67 -12.67 10.17
CA ASP A 402 15.74 -13.50 11.37
C ASP A 402 16.71 -14.68 11.20
N ALA A 403 17.67 -14.79 12.10
CA ALA A 403 18.71 -15.81 12.03
C ALA A 403 18.17 -17.24 12.18
N ALA A 404 17.18 -17.44 13.06
CA ALA A 404 16.59 -18.76 13.28
C ALA A 404 15.72 -19.22 12.09
N ALA A 405 14.94 -18.28 11.51
CA ALA A 405 14.18 -18.53 10.29
C ALA A 405 15.10 -18.84 9.11
N ARG A 406 16.22 -18.13 9.02
CA ARG A 406 17.25 -18.34 8.00
C ARG A 406 17.92 -19.72 8.13
N ASP A 407 18.23 -20.14 9.36
CA ASP A 407 18.82 -21.45 9.66
C ASP A 407 17.85 -22.59 9.32
N SER A 408 16.59 -22.47 9.74
CA SER A 408 15.52 -23.42 9.37
C SER A 408 15.29 -23.50 7.85
N PHE A 409 15.43 -22.38 7.12
CA PHE A 409 15.38 -22.40 5.66
C PHE A 409 16.59 -23.12 5.05
N ALA A 410 17.78 -22.93 5.64
CA ALA A 410 18.99 -23.60 5.23
C ALA A 410 18.87 -25.14 5.29
N ASP A 411 18.28 -25.67 6.38
CA ASP A 411 18.06 -27.11 6.55
C ASP A 411 17.15 -27.68 5.46
N ARG A 412 16.04 -26.99 5.18
CA ARG A 412 15.09 -27.39 4.13
C ARG A 412 15.71 -27.31 2.73
N LEU A 413 16.48 -26.25 2.47
CA LEU A 413 17.21 -26.09 1.21
C LEU A 413 18.25 -27.22 1.03
N ALA A 414 19.03 -27.51 2.06
CA ALA A 414 20.02 -28.58 2.06
C ALA A 414 19.39 -29.95 1.75
N HIS A 415 18.31 -30.28 2.43
CA HIS A 415 17.54 -31.50 2.19
C HIS A 415 17.03 -31.59 0.74
N LYS A 416 16.44 -30.49 0.23
CA LYS A 416 15.86 -30.42 -1.11
C LYS A 416 16.93 -30.50 -2.21
N ALA A 417 18.05 -29.80 -2.00
CA ALA A 417 19.19 -29.81 -2.92
C ALA A 417 20.06 -31.09 -2.83
N ARG A 418 19.87 -31.91 -1.81
CA ARG A 418 20.73 -33.07 -1.47
C ARG A 418 22.19 -32.65 -1.30
N ILE A 419 22.43 -31.63 -0.53
CA ILE A 419 23.75 -31.09 -0.18
C ILE A 419 23.86 -31.04 1.33
N THR A 420 25.08 -31.17 1.84
CA THR A 420 25.35 -31.11 3.28
C THR A 420 24.95 -29.75 3.85
N GLU A 421 24.25 -29.73 4.99
CA GLU A 421 23.73 -28.53 5.65
C GLU A 421 24.81 -27.51 5.96
N THR A 422 26.01 -27.95 6.36
CA THR A 422 27.16 -27.07 6.66
C THR A 422 27.56 -26.24 5.45
N VAL A 423 27.57 -26.82 4.26
CA VAL A 423 27.88 -26.12 2.99
C VAL A 423 26.83 -25.06 2.71
N ILE A 424 25.54 -25.39 2.84
CA ILE A 424 24.46 -24.43 2.61
C ILE A 424 24.52 -23.28 3.62
N ARG A 425 24.74 -23.57 4.92
CA ARG A 425 24.88 -22.54 5.95
C ARG A 425 26.05 -21.59 5.69
N ASP A 426 27.18 -22.12 5.22
CA ASP A 426 28.35 -21.31 4.89
C ASP A 426 28.09 -20.43 3.66
N GLU A 427 27.45 -20.93 2.63
CA GLU A 427 27.05 -20.14 1.46
C GLU A 427 26.02 -19.06 1.82
N ILE A 428 25.04 -19.35 2.67
CA ILE A 428 24.09 -18.35 3.18
C ILE A 428 24.80 -17.28 4.01
N ARG A 429 25.78 -17.65 4.86
CA ARG A 429 26.58 -16.67 5.61
C ARG A 429 27.41 -15.80 4.69
N LYS A 430 28.03 -16.35 3.66
CA LYS A 430 28.76 -15.58 2.63
C LYS A 430 27.82 -14.63 1.89
N ALA A 431 26.68 -15.10 1.42
CA ALA A 431 25.69 -14.29 0.74
C ALA A 431 25.13 -13.17 1.64
N ALA A 432 24.89 -13.44 2.92
CA ALA A 432 24.44 -12.44 3.90
C ALA A 432 25.56 -11.45 4.29
N ALA A 433 26.83 -11.88 4.34
CA ALA A 433 27.98 -11.02 4.62
C ALA A 433 28.33 -10.11 3.44
N GLN A 434 28.12 -10.57 2.20
CA GLN A 434 28.26 -9.75 1.00
C GLN A 434 27.16 -8.66 0.90
N ARG A 435 26.03 -8.84 1.59
CA ARG A 435 25.06 -7.80 1.90
C ARG A 435 25.40 -7.09 3.22
N ARG A 436 26.64 -6.55 3.38
CA ARG A 436 26.83 -5.52 4.41
C ARG A 436 25.76 -4.45 4.17
N PRO A 437 25.04 -3.98 5.21
CA PRO A 437 24.33 -2.74 5.08
C PRO A 437 25.43 -1.68 4.85
N GLU A 438 25.65 -1.29 3.62
CA GLU A 438 25.96 0.11 3.40
C GLU A 438 24.90 0.86 4.21
N ALA A 439 25.34 1.81 5.04
CA ALA A 439 24.48 2.82 5.65
C ALA A 439 23.46 3.24 4.60
N PRO A 440 22.17 3.51 4.96
CA PRO A 440 21.08 3.52 4.02
C PRO A 440 21.44 4.35 2.79
N ALA A 441 22.16 3.74 1.89
CA ALA A 441 22.24 4.17 0.53
C ALA A 441 20.81 3.97 0.06
N LEU A 442 20.13 5.07 -0.22
CA LEU A 442 18.92 5.19 -1.00
C LEU A 442 18.71 3.91 -1.79
N ALA A 443 17.61 3.20 -1.50
CA ALA A 443 17.24 1.97 -2.17
C ALA A 443 17.51 2.16 -3.66
N VAL A 444 18.52 1.48 -4.18
CA VAL A 444 18.76 1.39 -5.62
C VAL A 444 17.58 0.53 -6.09
N GLN A 445 16.52 1.22 -6.47
CA GLN A 445 15.47 0.63 -7.29
C GLN A 445 16.17 -0.05 -8.46
N PRO A 446 15.73 -1.22 -8.93
CA PRO A 446 16.23 -1.81 -10.17
C PRO A 446 16.31 -0.66 -11.16
N THR A 447 17.45 -0.46 -11.80
CA THR A 447 17.67 0.65 -12.73
C THR A 447 16.65 0.46 -13.84
N VAL A 448 15.48 1.01 -13.65
CA VAL A 448 14.46 1.10 -14.69
C VAL A 448 15.13 1.95 -15.76
N ARG A 449 15.52 1.33 -16.86
CA ARG A 449 16.12 2.03 -17.98
C ARG A 449 15.02 2.79 -18.67
N LEU A 450 15.07 4.11 -18.57
CA LEU A 450 14.28 4.97 -19.44
C LEU A 450 14.70 4.69 -20.89
N ARG A 451 13.75 4.62 -21.77
CA ARG A 451 14.02 4.60 -23.21
C ARG A 451 14.61 5.95 -23.62
N PRO A 452 15.37 6.02 -24.71
CA PRO A 452 15.99 7.27 -25.16
C PRO A 452 14.98 8.40 -25.40
N ASP A 453 13.79 8.07 -25.94
CA ASP A 453 12.68 8.99 -26.18
C ASP A 453 12.05 9.49 -24.86
N GLU A 454 11.83 8.63 -23.88
CA GLU A 454 11.39 9.01 -22.54
C GLU A 454 12.39 9.92 -21.84
N ALA A 455 13.67 9.55 -21.87
CA ALA A 455 14.75 10.34 -21.28
C ALA A 455 14.87 11.73 -21.94
N GLY A 456 14.72 11.81 -23.26
CA GLY A 456 14.74 13.06 -24.02
C GLY A 456 13.62 14.02 -23.63
N LEU A 457 12.38 13.54 -23.45
CA LEU A 457 11.27 14.38 -22.98
C LEU A 457 11.46 14.85 -21.53
N LEU A 458 11.91 13.98 -20.62
CA LEU A 458 12.21 14.38 -19.26
C LEU A 458 13.34 15.40 -19.18
N TRP A 459 14.37 15.23 -20.02
CA TRP A 459 15.45 16.22 -20.14
C TRP A 459 14.93 17.56 -20.65
N ALA A 460 14.07 17.55 -21.71
CA ALA A 460 13.47 18.77 -22.25
C ALA A 460 12.63 19.49 -21.19
N LEU A 461 11.78 18.79 -20.43
CA LEU A 461 11.01 19.36 -19.32
C LEU A 461 11.90 20.01 -18.26
N ALA A 462 13.08 19.43 -17.99
CA ALA A 462 13.99 19.94 -16.98
C ALA A 462 14.88 21.10 -17.45
N ARG A 463 15.29 21.13 -18.73
CA ARG A 463 16.29 22.05 -19.25
C ARG A 463 15.76 23.04 -20.28
N ARG A 464 14.70 22.67 -20.99
CA ARG A 464 14.00 23.49 -22.00
C ARG A 464 12.49 23.40 -21.79
N PRO A 465 11.98 23.90 -20.64
CA PRO A 465 10.60 23.62 -20.21
C PRO A 465 9.54 24.08 -21.21
N VAL A 466 9.78 25.12 -21.97
CA VAL A 466 8.87 25.58 -23.04
C VAL A 466 8.73 24.51 -24.13
N GLU A 467 9.84 24.00 -24.64
CA GLU A 467 9.85 22.95 -25.66
C GLU A 467 9.32 21.62 -25.10
N GLY A 468 9.69 21.28 -23.87
CA GLY A 468 9.23 20.08 -23.16
C GLY A 468 7.72 20.05 -22.97
N LEU A 469 7.11 21.15 -22.52
CA LEU A 469 5.65 21.27 -22.38
C LEU A 469 4.92 21.19 -23.72
N ALA A 470 5.45 21.89 -24.74
CA ALA A 470 4.88 21.85 -26.07
C ALA A 470 4.91 20.43 -26.69
N ALA A 471 5.96 19.66 -26.40
CA ALA A 471 6.07 18.28 -26.82
C ALA A 471 5.10 17.36 -26.06
N VAL A 472 5.06 17.48 -24.73
CA VAL A 472 4.15 16.68 -23.88
C VAL A 472 2.69 16.97 -24.19
N GLY A 473 2.33 18.22 -24.53
CA GLY A 473 0.98 18.60 -24.94
C GLY A 473 0.50 17.93 -26.23
N GLN A 474 1.39 17.32 -27.02
CA GLN A 474 1.04 16.55 -28.22
C GLN A 474 0.74 15.07 -27.94
N LEU A 475 0.98 14.59 -26.70
CA LEU A 475 0.76 13.21 -26.27
C LEU A 475 -0.59 13.09 -25.55
N ASP A 476 -1.33 12.04 -25.87
CA ASP A 476 -2.56 11.70 -25.16
C ASP A 476 -2.31 10.61 -24.08
N ALA A 477 -3.34 10.30 -23.28
CA ALA A 477 -3.24 9.32 -22.19
C ALA A 477 -2.85 7.92 -22.70
N MET A 478 -3.24 7.57 -23.93
CA MET A 478 -2.91 6.27 -24.54
C MET A 478 -1.46 6.22 -25.03
N ASP A 479 -0.89 7.37 -25.43
CA ASP A 479 0.53 7.49 -25.77
C ASP A 479 1.41 7.25 -24.53
N LEU A 480 0.95 7.67 -23.35
CA LEU A 480 1.66 7.56 -22.08
C LEU A 480 1.51 6.18 -21.41
N GLU A 481 0.59 5.35 -21.86
CA GLU A 481 0.34 4.04 -21.29
C GLU A 481 1.53 3.09 -21.50
N GLY A 482 2.00 2.48 -20.40
CA GLY A 482 3.14 1.57 -20.40
C GLY A 482 4.51 2.25 -20.45
N LEU A 483 4.60 3.59 -20.47
CA LEU A 483 5.84 4.32 -20.31
C LEU A 483 6.26 4.39 -18.84
N VAL A 484 7.53 4.21 -18.58
CA VAL A 484 8.11 4.39 -17.25
C VAL A 484 8.00 5.84 -16.78
N SER A 485 8.20 6.77 -17.71
CA SER A 485 8.04 8.22 -17.49
C SER A 485 6.58 8.69 -17.54
N GLY A 486 5.63 7.83 -17.89
CA GLY A 486 4.21 8.17 -18.08
C GLY A 486 3.61 9.01 -16.95
N PRO A 487 3.76 8.66 -15.67
CA PRO A 487 3.25 9.48 -14.56
C PRO A 487 3.87 10.88 -14.51
N ILE A 488 5.17 11.01 -14.80
CA ILE A 488 5.88 12.30 -14.81
C ILE A 488 5.39 13.17 -15.97
N LEU A 489 5.26 12.58 -17.17
CA LEU A 489 4.77 13.27 -18.37
C LEU A 489 3.30 13.68 -18.20
N SER A 490 2.46 12.83 -17.60
CA SER A 490 1.07 13.13 -17.29
C SER A 490 0.96 14.29 -16.27
N LEU A 491 1.81 14.30 -15.25
CA LEU A 491 1.87 15.42 -14.31
C LEU A 491 2.30 16.72 -15.03
N ALA A 492 3.33 16.67 -15.86
CA ALA A 492 3.78 17.82 -16.62
C ALA A 492 2.68 18.35 -17.56
N GLY A 493 1.95 17.47 -18.25
CA GLY A 493 0.79 17.83 -19.08
C GLY A 493 -0.34 18.50 -18.31
N SER A 494 -0.52 18.17 -17.02
CA SER A 494 -1.51 18.83 -16.15
C SER A 494 -1.07 20.22 -15.64
N LEU A 495 0.15 20.62 -15.93
CA LEU A 495 0.78 21.87 -15.47
C LEU A 495 1.02 22.88 -16.60
N VAL A 496 0.31 22.76 -17.71
CA VAL A 496 0.47 23.61 -18.91
C VAL A 496 0.23 25.12 -18.61
N ASP A 497 -0.60 25.44 -17.63
CA ASP A 497 -0.92 26.80 -17.23
C ASP A 497 0.14 27.44 -16.28
N VAL A 498 1.17 26.71 -15.91
CA VAL A 498 2.24 27.21 -15.04
C VAL A 498 3.32 27.90 -15.88
N PRO A 499 3.89 29.04 -15.45
CA PRO A 499 5.03 29.64 -16.14
C PRO A 499 6.16 28.60 -16.34
N PRO A 500 6.64 28.42 -17.57
CA PRO A 500 7.60 27.36 -17.88
C PRO A 500 8.88 27.39 -17.03
N GLU A 501 9.30 28.59 -16.60
CA GLU A 501 10.52 28.79 -15.78
C GLU A 501 10.43 28.13 -14.41
N GLY A 502 9.23 28.02 -13.83
CA GLY A 502 8.98 27.36 -12.53
C GLY A 502 8.65 25.87 -12.61
N LEU A 503 8.44 25.34 -13.83
CA LEU A 503 7.99 23.96 -14.03
C LEU A 503 8.96 22.90 -13.47
N PRO A 504 10.30 22.99 -13.67
CA PRO A 504 11.20 21.97 -13.17
C PRO A 504 11.18 21.85 -11.64
N ASP A 505 11.05 22.96 -10.92
CA ASP A 505 11.02 22.97 -9.46
C ASP A 505 9.67 22.47 -8.95
N LEU A 506 8.58 22.84 -9.60
CA LEU A 506 7.25 22.36 -9.27
C LEU A 506 7.10 20.84 -9.54
N LEU A 507 7.72 20.31 -10.60
CA LEU A 507 7.80 18.87 -10.83
C LEU A 507 8.58 18.18 -9.71
N ARG A 508 9.74 18.70 -9.32
CA ARG A 508 10.53 18.17 -8.20
C ARG A 508 9.75 18.10 -6.90
N GLU A 509 8.92 19.08 -6.65
CA GLU A 509 8.09 19.16 -5.44
C GLU A 509 6.93 18.14 -5.45
N ARG A 510 6.32 17.91 -6.61
CA ARG A 510 5.11 17.08 -6.74
C ARG A 510 5.36 15.62 -7.06
N LEU A 511 6.53 15.28 -7.58
CA LEU A 511 6.90 13.90 -7.90
C LEU A 511 7.20 13.09 -6.64
N SER A 512 6.82 11.82 -6.65
CA SER A 512 7.25 10.85 -5.65
C SER A 512 8.77 10.69 -5.65
N GLU A 513 9.36 10.15 -4.58
CA GLU A 513 10.82 9.98 -4.47
C GLU A 513 11.41 9.19 -5.65
N GLY A 514 10.72 8.12 -6.11
CA GLY A 514 11.16 7.32 -7.25
C GLY A 514 11.07 8.06 -8.57
N GLU A 515 9.97 8.78 -8.82
CA GLU A 515 9.78 9.59 -10.02
C GLU A 515 10.75 10.77 -10.07
N ARG A 516 10.99 11.41 -8.93
CA ARG A 516 12.00 12.48 -8.79
C ARG A 516 13.39 11.98 -9.12
N ALA A 517 13.78 10.80 -8.63
CA ALA A 517 15.08 10.19 -8.95
C ALA A 517 15.21 9.88 -10.45
N LEU A 518 14.13 9.45 -11.12
CA LEU A 518 14.09 9.26 -12.57
C LEU A 518 14.25 10.58 -13.31
N PHE A 519 13.51 11.61 -12.90
CA PHE A 519 13.55 12.95 -13.49
C PHE A 519 14.94 13.58 -13.36
N GLU A 520 15.54 13.56 -12.16
CA GLU A 520 16.89 14.09 -11.90
C GLU A 520 17.97 13.34 -12.69
N ARG A 521 17.83 12.02 -12.86
CA ARG A 521 18.75 11.23 -13.67
C ARG A 521 18.68 11.60 -15.14
N ALA A 522 17.49 11.85 -15.67
CA ALA A 522 17.28 12.28 -17.05
C ALA A 522 17.74 13.73 -17.27
N ALA A 523 17.63 14.58 -16.24
CA ALA A 523 17.98 16.01 -16.31
C ALA A 523 19.49 16.32 -16.28
N ARG A 524 20.39 15.30 -16.25
CA ARG A 524 21.84 15.51 -16.20
C ARG A 524 22.37 16.24 -17.43
N PRO A 525 23.37 17.12 -17.28
CA PRO A 525 23.91 17.90 -18.39
C PRO A 525 24.57 17.08 -19.51
N ASP A 526 25.10 15.90 -19.15
CA ASP A 526 25.83 14.97 -20.01
C ASP A 526 24.97 13.85 -20.60
N ALA A 527 23.66 13.89 -20.41
CA ALA A 527 22.75 12.90 -20.99
C ALA A 527 22.70 13.05 -22.54
N PRO A 528 22.76 11.95 -23.29
CA PRO A 528 22.56 12.00 -24.74
C PRO A 528 21.11 12.46 -25.02
N VAL A 529 20.97 13.56 -25.77
CA VAL A 529 19.70 14.23 -25.97
C VAL A 529 19.16 13.95 -27.37
N ALA A 530 17.95 13.37 -27.45
CA ALA A 530 17.13 13.43 -28.63
C ALA A 530 16.27 14.69 -28.58
N GLU A 531 16.00 15.32 -29.72
CA GLU A 531 15.11 16.47 -29.78
C GLU A 531 13.68 16.09 -29.30
N ALA A 532 13.02 16.99 -28.57
CA ALA A 532 11.73 16.69 -27.96
C ALA A 532 10.65 16.29 -28.98
N ALA A 533 10.68 16.88 -30.17
CA ALA A 533 9.78 16.53 -31.28
C ALA A 533 10.00 15.09 -31.77
N ASP A 534 11.25 14.66 -31.93
CA ASP A 534 11.59 13.29 -32.33
C ASP A 534 11.16 12.27 -31.29
N CYS A 535 11.24 12.62 -30.01
CA CYS A 535 10.77 11.79 -28.89
C CYS A 535 9.25 11.56 -28.96
N VAL A 536 8.46 12.59 -29.29
CA VAL A 536 7.00 12.48 -29.48
C VAL A 536 6.68 11.53 -30.62
N VAL A 537 7.37 11.67 -31.75
CA VAL A 537 7.18 10.79 -32.94
C VAL A 537 7.51 9.34 -32.57
N ALA A 538 8.61 9.10 -31.83
CA ALA A 538 9.01 7.77 -31.42
C ALA A 538 7.97 7.11 -30.48
N ILE A 539 7.45 7.86 -29.50
CA ILE A 539 6.42 7.39 -28.57
C ILE A 539 5.13 7.03 -29.31
N LYS A 540 4.65 7.90 -30.18
CA LYS A 540 3.44 7.64 -30.99
C LYS A 540 3.61 6.44 -31.90
N ARG A 541 4.75 6.31 -32.55
CA ARG A 541 5.08 5.15 -33.38
C ARG A 541 5.09 3.84 -32.63
N ASP A 542 5.61 3.84 -31.41
CA ASP A 542 5.61 2.65 -30.55
C ASP A 542 4.22 2.29 -30.05
N ARG A 543 3.35 3.27 -29.79
CA ARG A 543 1.92 3.02 -29.54
C ARG A 543 1.28 2.29 -30.73
N VAL A 544 1.44 2.83 -31.94
CA VAL A 544 0.86 2.20 -33.14
C VAL A 544 1.35 0.76 -33.32
N LYS A 545 2.62 0.47 -33.01
CA LYS A 545 3.15 -0.90 -33.02
C LYS A 545 2.48 -1.80 -31.98
N ARG A 546 2.24 -1.30 -30.75
CA ARG A 546 1.52 -2.04 -29.70
C ARG A 546 0.09 -2.35 -30.11
N ASP A 547 -0.63 -1.34 -30.63
CA ASP A 547 -2.00 -1.50 -31.13
C ASP A 547 -2.06 -2.51 -32.28
N LEU A 548 -1.06 -2.53 -33.14
CA LEU A 548 -0.93 -3.46 -34.25
C LEU A 548 -0.71 -4.90 -33.78
N ALA A 549 0.12 -5.09 -32.77
CA ALA A 549 0.33 -6.39 -32.14
C ALA A 549 -0.95 -6.91 -31.47
N ALA A 550 -1.66 -6.06 -30.71
CA ALA A 550 -2.92 -6.40 -30.07
C ALA A 550 -4.02 -6.77 -31.09
N VAL A 551 -4.12 -6.03 -32.19
CA VAL A 551 -5.07 -6.36 -33.28
C VAL A 551 -4.69 -7.68 -33.95
N GLN A 552 -3.39 -7.98 -34.11
CA GLN A 552 -2.95 -9.26 -34.67
C GLN A 552 -3.31 -10.43 -33.76
N GLU A 553 -3.05 -10.33 -32.45
CA GLU A 553 -3.44 -11.36 -31.47
C GLU A 553 -4.96 -11.60 -31.49
N GLU A 554 -5.74 -10.53 -31.63
CA GLU A 554 -7.19 -10.64 -31.72
C GLU A 554 -7.64 -11.33 -33.01
N ILE A 555 -7.00 -11.03 -34.15
CA ILE A 555 -7.24 -11.73 -35.41
C ILE A 555 -6.93 -13.22 -35.25
N ASP A 556 -5.79 -13.56 -34.69
CA ASP A 556 -5.35 -14.95 -34.49
C ASP A 556 -6.31 -15.70 -33.56
N ARG A 557 -6.82 -15.04 -32.52
CA ARG A 557 -7.82 -15.59 -31.59
C ARG A 557 -9.16 -15.87 -32.28
N VAL A 558 -9.70 -14.87 -33.00
CA VAL A 558 -10.99 -15.00 -33.69
C VAL A 558 -10.92 -16.02 -34.82
N ALA A 559 -9.77 -16.14 -35.48
CA ALA A 559 -9.54 -17.15 -36.50
C ALA A 559 -9.52 -18.57 -35.90
N ALA A 560 -8.98 -18.76 -34.69
CA ALA A 560 -8.96 -20.03 -33.99
C ALA A 560 -10.35 -20.47 -33.47
N GLU A 561 -11.21 -19.51 -33.10
CA GLU A 561 -12.55 -19.77 -32.53
C GLU A 561 -13.64 -20.00 -33.60
N SER A 562 -13.30 -19.96 -34.90
CA SER A 562 -14.25 -20.10 -36.02
C SER A 562 -15.46 -19.14 -35.96
N ALA A 563 -15.30 -17.98 -35.33
CA ALA A 563 -16.32 -16.96 -35.22
C ALA A 563 -16.46 -16.16 -36.52
N GLY A 564 -17.68 -15.75 -36.85
CA GLY A 564 -18.16 -15.29 -38.16
C GLY A 564 -17.29 -14.23 -38.88
N HIS A 565 -17.27 -14.30 -40.20
CA HIS A 565 -16.45 -13.52 -41.13
C HIS A 565 -16.54 -12.00 -40.95
N ALA A 566 -17.68 -11.45 -40.52
CA ALA A 566 -17.85 -9.98 -40.36
C ALA A 566 -16.98 -9.37 -39.25
N SER A 567 -16.63 -10.12 -38.22
CA SER A 567 -15.76 -9.65 -37.10
C SER A 567 -14.30 -9.59 -37.56
N ILE A 568 -13.87 -10.52 -38.39
CA ILE A 568 -12.49 -10.60 -38.89
C ILE A 568 -12.22 -9.45 -39.89
N ASP A 569 -13.17 -9.13 -40.78
CA ASP A 569 -13.02 -8.05 -41.76
C ASP A 569 -12.83 -6.68 -41.07
N ALA A 570 -13.53 -6.42 -39.97
CA ALA A 570 -13.36 -5.18 -39.19
C ALA A 570 -11.96 -5.08 -38.59
N LEU A 571 -11.42 -6.20 -38.05
CA LEU A 571 -10.07 -6.26 -37.50
C LEU A 571 -8.99 -6.08 -38.57
N TRP A 572 -9.17 -6.65 -39.76
CA TRP A 572 -8.28 -6.43 -40.90
C TRP A 572 -8.31 -4.98 -41.37
N ALA A 573 -9.47 -4.34 -41.40
CA ALA A 573 -9.60 -2.92 -41.75
C ALA A 573 -8.85 -2.05 -40.73
N LYS A 574 -8.99 -2.34 -39.41
CA LYS A 574 -8.26 -1.66 -38.33
C LYS A 574 -6.75 -1.87 -38.46
N LYS A 575 -6.30 -3.09 -38.75
CA LYS A 575 -4.87 -3.40 -38.95
C LYS A 575 -4.31 -2.61 -40.14
N LYS A 576 -5.04 -2.52 -41.26
CA LYS A 576 -4.64 -1.75 -42.44
C LYS A 576 -4.52 -0.26 -42.12
N ALA A 577 -5.44 0.31 -41.35
CA ALA A 577 -5.39 1.71 -40.91
C ALA A 577 -4.15 1.99 -40.05
N LEU A 578 -3.83 1.08 -39.11
CA LEU A 578 -2.64 1.20 -38.25
C LEU A 578 -1.34 1.08 -39.05
N LEU A 579 -1.27 0.21 -40.06
CA LEU A 579 -0.10 0.11 -40.94
C LEU A 579 0.10 1.41 -41.75
N SER A 580 -0.97 1.99 -42.29
CA SER A 580 -0.90 3.28 -42.99
C SER A 580 -0.43 4.41 -42.06
N ALA A 581 -0.82 4.39 -40.78
CA ALA A 581 -0.37 5.37 -39.79
C ALA A 581 1.13 5.22 -39.46
N LEU A 582 1.70 4.01 -39.55
CA LEU A 582 3.13 3.77 -39.37
C LEU A 582 3.99 4.31 -40.54
N ASP A 583 3.43 4.33 -41.74
CA ASP A 583 4.13 4.83 -42.94
C ASP A 583 4.08 6.36 -43.04
N THR A 584 3.15 7.00 -42.32
CA THR A 584 2.92 8.47 -42.39
C THR A 584 3.61 9.22 -41.23
N ASN A 585 3.99 8.54 -40.16
CA ASN A 585 4.75 9.03 -38.99
C ASN A 585 6.17 8.43 -39.00
#